data_aafc7675c9f1761cbef18140265058a3
#
_entry.id   aafc7675c9f1761cbef18140265058a3
#
_cell.length_a   1.000
_cell.length_b   1.000
_cell.length_c   1.000
_cell.angle_alpha   90.00
_cell.angle_beta   90.00
_cell.angle_gamma   90.00
#
_symmetry.space_group_name_H-M   'P 1'
#
loop_
_entity.id
_entity.type
_entity.pdbx_description
1 polymer ?
#
loop_
_entity_poly.entity_id
_entity_poly.type
_entity_poly.pdbx_seq_one_letter_code
_entity_poly.pdbx_strand_id
1 'polypeptide(L)'
;MSLDFNEMQERQKALQARYAGWWEPIDPEHGKNKILWMLAELGEAIQIVKRKPVSELMQEGSVRSDFIEEMADVLMYFNDVMLCYDIKPEEFAAVYRAKHGRNMTRWKKPGE
;
A
#
# COMPACT_ATOMS: atom_id res chain seq x y z
N MET A 1 15.67 10.97 -0.51
CA MET A 1 15.79 9.71 -1.26
C MET A 1 14.42 9.25 -1.73
N SER A 2 14.32 8.88 -3.00
CA SER A 2 13.07 8.37 -3.54
C SER A 2 12.97 6.85 -3.33
N LEU A 3 11.74 6.39 -3.21
CA LEU A 3 11.41 4.98 -3.10
C LEU A 3 10.39 4.70 -4.21
N ASP A 4 10.74 3.87 -5.18
CA ASP A 4 9.85 3.55 -6.29
C ASP A 4 9.29 2.13 -6.17
N PHE A 5 8.34 1.78 -7.05
CA PHE A 5 7.70 0.47 -7.01
C PHE A 5 8.66 -0.68 -7.32
N ASN A 6 9.71 -0.44 -8.11
CA ASN A 6 10.72 -1.47 -8.34
C ASN A 6 11.42 -1.82 -7.04
N GLU A 7 11.87 -0.82 -6.30
CA GLU A 7 12.53 -1.04 -5.01
C GLU A 7 11.58 -1.68 -4.02
N MET A 8 10.33 -1.20 -3.93
CA MET A 8 9.35 -1.76 -3.01
C MET A 8 9.11 -3.25 -3.26
N GLN A 9 8.94 -3.65 -4.52
CA GLN A 9 8.75 -5.07 -4.85
C GLN A 9 9.98 -5.90 -4.54
N GLU A 10 11.17 -5.41 -4.83
CA GLU A 10 12.41 -6.14 -4.53
C GLU A 10 12.58 -6.33 -3.02
N ARG A 11 12.30 -5.29 -2.23
CA ARG A 11 12.33 -5.40 -0.77
C ARG A 11 11.30 -6.40 -0.26
N GLN A 12 10.12 -6.41 -0.85
CA GLN A 12 9.05 -7.32 -0.43
C GLN A 12 9.38 -8.77 -0.80
N LYS A 13 10.00 -9.01 -1.95
CA LYS A 13 10.51 -10.34 -2.30
C LYS A 13 11.52 -10.83 -1.28
N ALA A 14 12.45 -9.96 -0.87
CA ALA A 14 13.47 -10.31 0.11
C ALA A 14 12.85 -10.65 1.46
N LEU A 15 11.84 -9.87 1.88
CA LEU A 15 11.15 -10.09 3.14
C LEU A 15 10.39 -11.42 3.11
N GLN A 16 9.67 -11.72 2.04
CA GLN A 16 8.94 -12.98 1.89
C GLN A 16 9.91 -14.18 1.84
N ALA A 17 11.04 -14.03 1.16
CA ALA A 17 12.07 -15.08 1.12
C ALA A 17 12.65 -15.36 2.51
N ARG A 18 12.84 -14.31 3.32
CA ARG A 18 13.34 -14.44 4.69
C ARG A 18 12.45 -15.34 5.54
N TYR A 19 11.13 -15.26 5.34
CA TYR A 19 10.17 -16.00 6.15
C TYR A 19 9.47 -17.12 5.38
N ALA A 20 10.08 -17.57 4.28
CA ALA A 20 9.56 -18.69 3.50
C ALA A 20 9.42 -19.93 4.40
N GLY A 21 8.26 -20.59 4.30
CA GLY A 21 7.95 -21.74 5.13
C GLY A 21 7.27 -21.39 6.46
N TRP A 22 7.32 -20.13 6.87
CA TRP A 22 6.63 -19.63 8.08
C TRP A 22 5.39 -18.82 7.72
N TRP A 23 5.53 -17.89 6.74
CA TRP A 23 4.44 -17.06 6.27
C TRP A 23 3.72 -17.77 5.14
N GLU A 24 2.47 -17.41 4.89
CA GLU A 24 1.74 -17.92 3.76
C GLU A 24 2.47 -17.60 2.46
N PRO A 25 2.48 -18.54 1.51
CA PRO A 25 3.23 -18.36 0.27
C PRO A 25 2.69 -17.22 -0.58
N ILE A 26 3.56 -16.71 -1.45
CA ILE A 26 3.21 -15.70 -2.44
C ILE A 26 2.78 -16.44 -3.70
N ASP A 27 1.47 -16.61 -3.86
CA ASP A 27 0.87 -17.26 -5.03
C ASP A 27 -0.55 -16.72 -5.22
N PRO A 28 -1.18 -16.97 -6.38
CA PRO A 28 -2.51 -16.42 -6.66
C PRO A 28 -3.60 -16.84 -5.66
N GLU A 29 -3.48 -18.03 -5.09
CA GLU A 29 -4.49 -18.55 -4.14
C GLU A 29 -4.47 -17.77 -2.82
N HIS A 30 -3.34 -17.18 -2.43
CA HIS A 30 -3.18 -16.46 -1.19
C HIS A 30 -3.31 -14.94 -1.34
N GLY A 31 -3.54 -14.44 -2.56
CA GLY A 31 -3.68 -13.00 -2.80
C GLY A 31 -4.85 -12.39 -2.04
N LYS A 32 -5.96 -13.11 -1.91
CA LYS A 32 -7.12 -12.63 -1.16
C LYS A 32 -6.77 -12.36 0.30
N ASN A 33 -5.98 -13.23 0.92
CA ASN A 33 -5.58 -13.05 2.32
C ASN A 33 -4.70 -11.80 2.47
N LYS A 34 -3.82 -11.55 1.51
CA LYS A 34 -2.98 -10.34 1.51
C LYS A 34 -3.84 -9.08 1.43
N ILE A 35 -4.90 -9.10 0.62
CA ILE A 35 -5.85 -7.97 0.54
C ILE A 35 -6.58 -7.79 1.88
N LEU A 36 -7.02 -8.88 2.51
CA LEU A 36 -7.70 -8.80 3.81
C LEU A 36 -6.78 -8.24 4.89
N TRP A 37 -5.51 -8.65 4.90
CA TRP A 37 -4.54 -8.10 5.85
C TRP A 37 -4.22 -6.64 5.57
N MET A 38 -4.19 -6.24 4.29
CA MET A 38 -4.05 -4.83 3.91
C MET A 38 -5.20 -4.00 4.48
N LEU A 39 -6.43 -4.52 4.40
CA LEU A 39 -7.60 -3.86 5.00
C LEU A 39 -7.47 -3.76 6.52
N ALA A 40 -6.94 -4.80 7.18
CA ALA A 40 -6.72 -4.76 8.62
C ALA A 40 -5.73 -3.65 9.01
N GLU A 41 -4.65 -3.47 8.23
CA GLU A 41 -3.68 -2.39 8.47
C GLU A 41 -4.30 -1.01 8.23
N LEU A 42 -5.16 -0.88 7.22
CA LEU A 42 -5.94 0.35 7.03
C LEU A 42 -6.82 0.62 8.23
N GLY A 43 -7.40 -0.41 8.82
CA GLY A 43 -8.17 -0.31 10.05
C GLY A 43 -7.35 0.24 11.21
N GLU A 44 -6.09 -0.20 11.35
CA GLU A 44 -5.18 0.32 12.36
C GLU A 44 -4.88 1.80 12.13
N ALA A 45 -4.62 2.19 10.87
CA ALA A 45 -4.39 3.60 10.52
C ALA A 45 -5.61 4.45 10.85
N ILE A 46 -6.81 3.97 10.53
CA ILE A 46 -8.08 4.66 10.83
C ILE A 46 -8.24 4.87 12.35
N GLN A 47 -7.87 3.89 13.17
CA GLN A 47 -7.98 4.02 14.63
C GLN A 47 -7.10 5.15 15.16
N ILE A 48 -5.89 5.31 14.61
CA ILE A 48 -5.02 6.41 14.99
C ILE A 48 -5.69 7.75 14.67
N VAL A 49 -6.18 7.90 13.44
CA VAL A 49 -6.83 9.14 12.99
C VAL A 49 -8.07 9.47 13.83
N LYS A 50 -8.85 8.45 14.20
CA LYS A 50 -10.06 8.64 14.99
C LYS A 50 -9.79 9.02 16.43
N ARG A 51 -8.70 8.50 17.02
CA ARG A 51 -8.44 8.63 18.46
C ARG A 51 -7.51 9.78 18.82
N LYS A 52 -6.76 10.29 17.86
CA LYS A 52 -5.73 11.30 18.11
C LYS A 52 -6.09 12.64 17.48
N PRO A 53 -5.73 13.75 18.12
CA PRO A 53 -5.97 15.06 17.53
C PRO A 53 -5.18 15.26 16.24
N VAL A 54 -5.77 16.02 15.33
CA VAL A 54 -5.09 16.35 14.06
C VAL A 54 -3.73 17.00 14.31
N SER A 55 -3.62 17.82 15.36
CA SER A 55 -2.36 18.49 15.70
C SER A 55 -1.22 17.50 15.95
N GLU A 56 -1.52 16.36 16.58
CA GLU A 56 -0.48 15.33 16.82
C GLU A 56 -0.08 14.61 15.55
N LEU A 57 -1.01 14.45 14.60
CA LEU A 57 -0.69 13.89 13.29
C LEU A 57 0.17 14.84 12.47
N MET A 58 0.03 16.15 12.69
CA MET A 58 0.74 17.17 11.92
C MET A 58 2.09 17.55 12.49
N GLN A 59 2.47 17.02 13.64
CA GLN A 59 3.74 17.30 14.31
C GLN A 59 4.62 16.07 14.31
N GLU A 60 5.93 16.27 14.33
CA GLU A 60 6.85 15.17 14.59
C GLU A 60 6.54 14.57 15.96
N GLY A 61 6.60 13.25 16.07
CA GLY A 61 6.32 12.54 17.30
C GLY A 61 5.82 11.14 17.04
N SER A 62 5.50 10.44 18.13
CA SER A 62 5.12 9.02 18.07
C SER A 62 3.80 8.81 17.32
N VAL A 63 2.83 9.71 17.48
CA VAL A 63 1.53 9.55 16.79
C VAL A 63 1.71 9.61 15.27
N ARG A 64 2.44 10.61 14.78
CA ARG A 64 2.74 10.73 13.36
C ARG A 64 3.56 9.54 12.86
N SER A 65 4.58 9.13 13.61
CA SER A 65 5.41 7.98 13.22
C SER A 65 4.60 6.69 13.16
N ASP A 66 3.75 6.45 14.14
CA ASP A 66 2.91 5.25 14.17
C ASP A 66 1.95 5.22 12.99
N PHE A 67 1.35 6.37 12.66
CA PHE A 67 0.47 6.47 11.49
C PHE A 67 1.23 6.17 10.20
N ILE A 68 2.42 6.74 10.03
CA ILE A 68 3.23 6.50 8.83
C ILE A 68 3.62 5.01 8.74
N GLU A 69 3.97 4.37 9.87
CA GLU A 69 4.29 2.95 9.88
C GLU A 69 3.10 2.09 9.43
N GLU A 70 1.88 2.40 9.91
CA GLU A 70 0.69 1.68 9.49
C GLU A 70 0.44 1.84 7.99
N MET A 71 0.65 3.05 7.46
CA MET A 71 0.51 3.27 6.01
C MET A 71 1.60 2.53 5.24
N ALA A 72 2.80 2.43 5.79
CA ALA A 72 3.87 1.63 5.18
C ALA A 72 3.48 0.15 5.14
N ASP A 73 2.88 -0.38 6.21
CA ASP A 73 2.40 -1.76 6.24
C ASP A 73 1.34 -2.01 5.17
N VAL A 74 0.42 -1.06 4.98
CA VAL A 74 -0.58 -1.14 3.90
C VAL A 74 0.12 -1.29 2.55
N LEU A 75 1.15 -0.50 2.30
CA LEU A 75 1.86 -0.52 1.03
C LEU A 75 2.70 -1.80 0.88
N MET A 76 3.21 -2.35 1.97
CA MET A 76 3.90 -3.63 1.95
C MET A 76 2.94 -4.77 1.55
N TYR A 77 1.75 -4.82 2.14
CA TYR A 77 0.73 -5.79 1.74
C TYR A 77 0.26 -5.57 0.31
N PHE A 78 0.14 -4.32 -0.12
CA PHE A 78 -0.17 -4.01 -1.52
C PHE A 78 0.84 -4.67 -2.45
N ASN A 79 2.12 -4.56 -2.14
CA ASN A 79 3.16 -5.16 -2.97
C ASN A 79 3.16 -6.69 -2.89
N ASP A 80 2.78 -7.27 -1.74
CA ASP A 80 2.55 -8.72 -1.65
C ASP A 80 1.45 -9.15 -2.62
N VAL A 81 0.36 -8.38 -2.74
CA VAL A 81 -0.71 -8.67 -3.69
C VAL A 81 -0.19 -8.65 -5.12
N MET A 82 0.62 -7.63 -5.46
CA MET A 82 1.22 -7.55 -6.78
C MET A 82 2.09 -8.78 -7.07
N LEU A 83 2.87 -9.21 -6.09
CA LEU A 83 3.70 -10.41 -6.21
C LEU A 83 2.85 -11.67 -6.37
N CYS A 84 1.75 -11.79 -5.62
CA CYS A 84 0.86 -12.95 -5.71
C CYS A 84 0.32 -13.17 -7.12
N TYR A 85 0.02 -12.08 -7.83
CA TYR A 85 -0.56 -12.13 -9.17
C TYR A 85 0.44 -11.83 -10.27
N ASP A 86 1.73 -11.79 -9.92
CA ASP A 86 2.83 -11.55 -10.86
C ASP A 86 2.65 -10.24 -11.65
N ILE A 87 2.18 -9.21 -10.98
CA ILE A 87 2.02 -7.88 -11.57
C ILE A 87 3.32 -7.12 -11.38
N LYS A 88 4.00 -6.82 -12.50
CA LYS A 88 5.28 -6.12 -12.48
C LYS A 88 5.06 -4.61 -12.26
N PRO A 89 6.07 -3.90 -11.72
CA PRO A 89 5.96 -2.45 -11.53
C PRO A 89 5.60 -1.69 -12.81
N GLU A 90 6.16 -2.08 -13.96
CA GLU A 90 5.87 -1.43 -15.24
C GLU A 90 4.41 -1.60 -15.66
N GLU A 91 3.86 -2.79 -15.42
CA GLU A 91 2.46 -3.08 -15.73
C GLU A 91 1.53 -2.22 -14.87
N PHE A 92 1.80 -2.18 -13.57
CA PHE A 92 1.03 -1.35 -12.65
C PHE A 92 1.15 0.13 -13.01
N ALA A 93 2.36 0.61 -13.30
CA ALA A 93 2.59 2.01 -13.66
C ALA A 93 1.80 2.41 -14.91
N ALA A 94 1.77 1.54 -15.94
CA ALA A 94 1.02 1.82 -17.16
C ALA A 94 -0.49 1.95 -16.88
N VAL A 95 -1.05 1.04 -16.08
CA VAL A 95 -2.47 1.08 -15.71
C VAL A 95 -2.76 2.31 -14.86
N TYR A 96 -1.90 2.60 -13.91
CA TYR A 96 -2.04 3.78 -13.04
C TYR A 96 -2.11 5.07 -13.87
N ARG A 97 -1.15 5.26 -14.79
CA ARG A 97 -1.11 6.45 -15.63
C ARG A 97 -2.33 6.58 -16.53
N ALA A 98 -2.77 5.47 -17.11
CA ALA A 98 -3.98 5.46 -17.95
C ALA A 98 -5.22 5.82 -17.14
N LYS A 99 -5.35 5.25 -15.94
CA LYS A 99 -6.46 5.54 -15.04
C LYS A 99 -6.46 6.99 -14.59
N HIS A 100 -5.29 7.51 -14.23
CA HIS A 100 -5.13 8.91 -13.85
C HIS A 100 -5.57 9.82 -14.99
N GLY A 101 -5.11 9.53 -16.22
CA GLY A 101 -5.49 10.33 -17.39
C GLY A 101 -6.99 10.36 -17.60
N ARG A 102 -7.66 9.19 -17.48
CA ARG A 102 -9.12 9.15 -17.57
C ARG A 102 -9.80 9.94 -16.48
N ASN A 103 -9.28 9.88 -15.26
CA ASN A 103 -9.86 10.60 -14.12
C ASN A 103 -9.72 12.10 -14.26
N MET A 104 -8.70 12.60 -14.95
CA MET A 104 -8.52 14.05 -15.18
C MET A 104 -9.67 14.67 -15.96
N THR A 105 -10.38 13.89 -16.78
CA THR A 105 -11.48 14.38 -17.61
C THR A 105 -12.81 13.66 -17.38
N ARG A 106 -12.86 12.73 -16.41
CA ARG A 106 -14.03 11.89 -16.18
C ARG A 106 -15.21 12.67 -15.60
N TRP A 107 -14.95 13.63 -14.75
CA TRP A 107 -16.00 14.42 -14.10
C TRP A 107 -15.89 15.88 -14.52
N LYS A 108 -17.04 16.53 -14.67
CA LYS A 108 -17.07 17.96 -14.94
C LYS A 108 -17.08 18.72 -13.61
N LYS A 109 -16.32 19.82 -13.57
CA LYS A 109 -16.42 20.75 -12.46
C LYS A 109 -17.71 21.58 -12.58
N PRO A 110 -18.27 22.05 -11.45
CA PRO A 110 -19.38 23.00 -11.52
C PRO A 110 -19.01 24.21 -12.38
N GLY A 111 -19.86 24.55 -13.37
CA GLY A 111 -19.65 25.69 -14.24
C GLY A 111 -18.89 25.41 -15.54
N GLU A 112 -18.41 24.18 -15.73
CA GLU A 112 -17.77 23.79 -17.00
C GLU A 112 -18.78 23.40 -18.05
#